data_3c1f2a92d927cb7b58db4c7b6c80daa8
#
_entry.id   3c1f2a92d927cb7b58db4c7b6c80daa8
#
_cell.length_a   1.000
_cell.length_b   1.000
_cell.length_c   1.000
_cell.angle_alpha   90.00
_cell.angle_beta   90.00
_cell.angle_gamma   90.00
#
_symmetry.space_group_name_H-M   'P 1'
#
loop_
_entity.id
_entity.type
_entity.pdbx_description
1 polymer ?
#
loop_
_entity_poly.entity_id
_entity_poly.type
_entity_poly.pdbx_seq_one_letter_code
_entity_poly.pdbx_strand_id
1 'polypeptide(L)'
;MTEQKRAAVEYAQEELKTKTKAVLNGANIGDVCNVSQDMLESLYSLGYNLYTSGNYKDAETVFSGLCLYDHNDPRFWMGLAGSRQANGKYQEAVDAYGLCSAMGALASPVPVLQAGMCYLKMGDREKAQGAFVVALSMGEEGNPEHDAARGKASAMLAILEQAEK
;
A
#
# COMPACT_ATOMS: atom_id res chain seq x y z
N MET A 1 -18.48 -29.67 -33.21
CA MET A 1 -17.51 -29.54 -32.11
C MET A 1 -17.29 -30.95 -31.56
N THR A 2 -16.04 -31.41 -31.51
CA THR A 2 -15.73 -32.77 -31.03
C THR A 2 -15.99 -32.88 -29.53
N GLU A 3 -16.27 -34.09 -29.04
CA GLU A 3 -16.55 -34.39 -27.63
C GLU A 3 -15.41 -33.92 -26.71
N GLN A 4 -14.16 -34.08 -27.13
CA GLN A 4 -12.97 -33.57 -26.45
C GLN A 4 -12.97 -32.03 -26.30
N LYS A 5 -13.42 -31.29 -27.32
CA LYS A 5 -13.49 -29.81 -27.22
C LYS A 5 -14.61 -29.38 -26.29
N ARG A 6 -15.71 -30.11 -26.17
CA ARG A 6 -16.79 -29.84 -25.21
C ARG A 6 -16.29 -30.04 -23.78
N ALA A 7 -15.66 -31.19 -23.51
CA ALA A 7 -15.08 -31.48 -22.18
C ALA A 7 -14.04 -30.45 -21.75
N ALA A 8 -13.18 -30.01 -22.66
CA ALA A 8 -12.20 -28.95 -22.35
C ALA A 8 -12.85 -27.59 -22.03
N VAL A 9 -13.95 -27.25 -22.73
CA VAL A 9 -14.70 -26.02 -22.44
C VAL A 9 -15.39 -26.09 -21.08
N GLU A 10 -16.05 -27.23 -20.79
CA GLU A 10 -16.69 -27.44 -19.48
C GLU A 10 -15.69 -27.40 -18.32
N TYR A 11 -14.52 -28.00 -18.48
CA TYR A 11 -13.43 -27.94 -17.49
C TYR A 11 -12.97 -26.49 -17.26
N ALA A 12 -12.69 -25.76 -18.34
CA ALA A 12 -12.27 -24.37 -18.25
C ALA A 12 -13.33 -23.45 -17.59
N GLN A 13 -14.62 -23.71 -17.88
CA GLN A 13 -15.71 -22.97 -17.26
C GLN A 13 -15.82 -23.25 -15.76
N GLU A 14 -15.65 -24.51 -15.34
CA GLU A 14 -15.72 -24.89 -13.93
C GLU A 14 -14.50 -24.35 -13.15
N GLU A 15 -13.31 -24.41 -13.75
CA GLU A 15 -12.10 -23.80 -13.18
C GLU A 15 -12.28 -22.28 -13.00
N LEU A 16 -12.81 -21.60 -14.02
CA LEU A 16 -13.06 -20.15 -13.95
C LEU A 16 -14.06 -19.81 -12.84
N LYS A 17 -15.16 -20.56 -12.72
CA LYS A 17 -16.14 -20.37 -11.64
C LYS A 17 -15.51 -20.56 -10.26
N THR A 18 -14.70 -21.59 -10.10
CA THR A 18 -14.02 -21.90 -8.83
C THR A 18 -13.07 -20.77 -8.46
N LYS A 19 -12.23 -20.30 -9.40
CA LYS A 19 -11.31 -19.17 -9.20
C LYS A 19 -12.05 -17.88 -8.88
N THR A 20 -13.10 -17.57 -9.64
CA THR A 20 -13.95 -16.40 -9.39
C THR A 20 -14.57 -16.43 -8.00
N LYS A 21 -15.10 -17.58 -7.59
CA LYS A 21 -15.68 -17.76 -6.25
C LYS A 21 -14.63 -17.58 -5.15
N ALA A 22 -13.41 -18.07 -5.36
CA ALA A 22 -12.31 -17.89 -4.41
C ALA A 22 -11.97 -16.39 -4.22
N VAL A 23 -11.84 -15.63 -5.31
CA VAL A 23 -11.59 -14.18 -5.26
C VAL A 23 -12.74 -13.44 -4.58
N LEU A 24 -13.99 -13.76 -4.89
CA LEU A 24 -15.15 -13.14 -4.25
C LEU A 24 -15.24 -13.46 -2.74
N ASN A 25 -14.63 -14.55 -2.30
CA ASN A 25 -14.51 -14.91 -0.89
C ASN A 25 -13.23 -14.37 -0.22
N GLY A 26 -12.49 -13.48 -0.89
CA GLY A 26 -11.34 -12.78 -0.32
C GLY A 26 -9.97 -13.43 -0.58
N ALA A 27 -9.89 -14.43 -1.47
CA ALA A 27 -8.59 -14.97 -1.89
C ALA A 27 -7.83 -13.96 -2.76
N ASN A 28 -6.51 -13.90 -2.58
CA ASN A 28 -5.64 -13.10 -3.44
C ASN A 28 -5.59 -13.66 -4.86
N ILE A 29 -5.43 -12.78 -5.84
CA ILE A 29 -5.26 -13.19 -7.24
C ILE A 29 -3.99 -14.03 -7.40
N GLY A 30 -2.95 -13.74 -6.63
CA GLY A 30 -1.71 -14.52 -6.60
C GLY A 30 -1.96 -15.98 -6.24
N ASP A 31 -2.75 -16.27 -5.20
CA ASP A 31 -3.11 -17.62 -4.78
C ASP A 31 -3.89 -18.36 -5.88
N VAL A 32 -4.87 -17.67 -6.48
CA VAL A 32 -5.72 -18.23 -7.54
C VAL A 32 -4.92 -18.51 -8.82
N CYS A 33 -3.88 -17.72 -9.10
CA CYS A 33 -2.99 -17.86 -10.25
C CYS A 33 -1.74 -18.70 -9.96
N ASN A 34 -1.59 -19.25 -8.74
CA ASN A 34 -0.43 -20.00 -8.29
C ASN A 34 0.90 -19.20 -8.43
N VAL A 35 0.87 -17.90 -8.14
CA VAL A 35 2.08 -17.07 -8.09
C VAL A 35 2.83 -17.42 -6.80
N SER A 36 4.10 -17.82 -6.92
CA SER A 36 4.88 -18.22 -5.75
C SER A 36 5.27 -17.02 -4.91
N GLN A 37 5.43 -17.22 -3.59
CA GLN A 37 5.95 -16.19 -2.68
C GLN A 37 7.35 -15.73 -3.08
N ASP A 38 8.21 -16.63 -3.55
CA ASP A 38 9.54 -16.27 -4.05
C ASP A 38 9.49 -15.29 -5.23
N MET A 39 8.48 -15.45 -6.11
CA MET A 39 8.26 -14.52 -7.20
C MET A 39 7.81 -13.15 -6.69
N LEU A 40 6.89 -13.09 -5.72
CA LEU A 40 6.43 -11.84 -5.12
C LEU A 40 7.56 -11.13 -4.38
N GLU A 41 8.41 -11.85 -3.63
CA GLU A 41 9.59 -11.27 -2.96
C GLU A 41 10.64 -10.76 -3.96
N SER A 42 10.82 -11.46 -5.09
CA SER A 42 11.72 -11.00 -6.17
C SER A 42 11.21 -9.71 -6.80
N LEU A 43 9.91 -9.61 -7.08
CA LEU A 43 9.28 -8.40 -7.59
C LEU A 43 9.30 -7.27 -6.55
N TYR A 44 9.10 -7.57 -5.26
CA TYR A 44 9.24 -6.59 -4.19
C TYR A 44 10.66 -6.00 -4.16
N SER A 45 11.68 -6.86 -4.23
CA SER A 45 13.07 -6.44 -4.28
C SER A 45 13.38 -5.56 -5.50
N LEU A 46 12.80 -5.91 -6.66
CA LEU A 46 12.89 -5.07 -7.87
C LEU A 46 12.25 -3.69 -7.66
N GLY A 47 11.01 -3.65 -7.15
CA GLY A 47 10.30 -2.41 -6.86
C GLY A 47 11.06 -1.52 -5.87
N TYR A 48 11.61 -2.11 -4.82
CA TYR A 48 12.43 -1.42 -3.83
C TYR A 48 13.72 -0.82 -4.46
N ASN A 49 14.41 -1.58 -5.30
CA ASN A 49 15.61 -1.11 -5.99
C ASN A 49 15.29 0.03 -6.97
N LEU A 50 14.18 -0.06 -7.70
CA LEU A 50 13.71 1.01 -8.58
C LEU A 50 13.40 2.28 -7.78
N TYR A 51 12.71 2.15 -6.64
CA TYR A 51 12.38 3.26 -5.76
C TYR A 51 13.65 3.94 -5.21
N THR A 52 14.60 3.17 -4.68
CA THR A 52 15.83 3.71 -4.10
C THR A 52 16.77 4.32 -5.13
N SER A 53 16.70 3.88 -6.39
CA SER A 53 17.43 4.49 -7.51
C SER A 53 16.75 5.74 -8.11
N GLY A 54 15.57 6.13 -7.58
CA GLY A 54 14.82 7.29 -8.06
C GLY A 54 13.92 7.03 -9.27
N ASN A 55 13.83 5.79 -9.73
CA ASN A 55 12.92 5.42 -10.82
C ASN A 55 11.51 5.14 -10.30
N TYR A 56 10.86 6.19 -9.80
CA TYR A 56 9.57 6.10 -9.09
C TYR A 56 8.41 5.64 -9.98
N LYS A 57 8.45 5.92 -11.29
CA LYS A 57 7.39 5.49 -12.23
C LYS A 57 7.36 3.98 -12.41
N ASP A 58 8.54 3.38 -12.61
CA ASP A 58 8.63 1.93 -12.76
C ASP A 58 8.41 1.23 -11.42
N ALA A 59 8.89 1.81 -10.31
CA ALA A 59 8.58 1.33 -8.97
C ALA A 59 7.07 1.29 -8.71
N GLU A 60 6.34 2.36 -9.05
CA GLU A 60 4.87 2.43 -8.95
C GLU A 60 4.21 1.30 -9.75
N THR A 61 4.68 1.02 -10.96
CA THR A 61 4.15 -0.06 -11.80
C THR A 61 4.35 -1.42 -11.14
N VAL A 62 5.55 -1.70 -10.63
CA VAL A 62 5.86 -2.97 -9.94
C VAL A 62 5.03 -3.13 -8.68
N PHE A 63 4.96 -2.11 -7.81
CA PHE A 63 4.17 -2.17 -6.59
C PHE A 63 2.66 -2.25 -6.85
N SER A 64 2.15 -1.62 -7.93
CA SER A 64 0.75 -1.78 -8.34
C SER A 64 0.44 -3.22 -8.72
N GLY A 65 1.34 -3.89 -9.43
CA GLY A 65 1.23 -5.31 -9.76
C GLY A 65 1.24 -6.19 -8.50
N LEU A 66 2.14 -5.91 -7.56
CA LEU A 66 2.22 -6.63 -6.28
C LEU A 66 0.93 -6.50 -5.47
N CYS A 67 0.37 -5.30 -5.34
CA CYS A 67 -0.91 -5.06 -4.68
C CYS A 67 -2.08 -5.79 -5.37
N LEU A 68 -2.01 -6.00 -6.70
CA LEU A 68 -3.01 -6.77 -7.43
C LEU A 68 -2.91 -8.27 -7.11
N TYR A 69 -1.69 -8.80 -7.03
CA TYR A 69 -1.47 -10.22 -6.73
C TYR A 69 -1.73 -10.57 -5.27
N ASP A 70 -1.25 -9.74 -4.35
CA ASP A 70 -1.51 -9.89 -2.91
C ASP A 70 -1.82 -8.54 -2.27
N HIS A 71 -3.11 -8.26 -2.15
CA HIS A 71 -3.60 -7.02 -1.54
C HIS A 71 -3.55 -7.02 -0.01
N ASN A 72 -3.21 -8.14 0.63
CA ASN A 72 -3.14 -8.25 2.08
C ASN A 72 -1.75 -7.90 2.64
N ASP A 73 -0.71 -7.81 1.80
CA ASP A 73 0.62 -7.44 2.26
C ASP A 73 0.78 -5.91 2.37
N PRO A 74 0.89 -5.36 3.60
CA PRO A 74 1.02 -3.92 3.80
C PRO A 74 2.30 -3.33 3.18
N ARG A 75 3.36 -4.13 2.99
CA ARG A 75 4.62 -3.68 2.39
C ARG A 75 4.42 -3.23 0.94
N PHE A 76 3.55 -3.91 0.20
CA PHE A 76 3.25 -3.59 -1.19
C PHE A 76 2.51 -2.26 -1.31
N TRP A 77 1.54 -2.03 -0.42
CA TRP A 77 0.84 -0.75 -0.32
C TRP A 77 1.76 0.39 0.10
N MET A 78 2.69 0.13 1.02
CA MET A 78 3.70 1.12 1.43
C MET A 78 4.60 1.52 0.26
N GLY A 79 5.10 0.54 -0.51
CA GLY A 79 5.92 0.78 -1.69
C GLY A 79 5.16 1.55 -2.78
N LEU A 80 3.90 1.20 -3.03
CA LEU A 80 3.03 1.90 -3.96
C LEU A 80 2.79 3.34 -3.53
N ALA A 81 2.45 3.56 -2.26
CA ALA A 81 2.19 4.88 -1.71
C ALA A 81 3.43 5.78 -1.78
N GLY A 82 4.59 5.28 -1.39
CA GLY A 82 5.87 6.01 -1.48
C GLY A 82 6.22 6.38 -2.92
N SER A 83 6.01 5.46 -3.87
CA SER A 83 6.26 5.71 -5.30
C SER A 83 5.33 6.80 -5.85
N ARG A 84 4.04 6.75 -5.51
CA ARG A 84 3.05 7.78 -5.88
C ARG A 84 3.39 9.15 -5.27
N GLN A 85 3.76 9.17 -3.99
CA GLN A 85 4.20 10.40 -3.32
C GLN A 85 5.40 11.02 -4.03
N ALA A 86 6.42 10.22 -4.36
CA ALA A 86 7.61 10.68 -5.07
C ALA A 86 7.31 11.17 -6.49
N ASN A 87 6.29 10.60 -7.15
CA ASN A 87 5.77 11.04 -8.44
C ASN A 87 4.86 12.29 -8.35
N GLY A 88 4.61 12.84 -7.15
CA GLY A 88 3.72 13.99 -6.94
C GLY A 88 2.24 13.67 -6.96
N LYS A 89 1.85 12.41 -7.01
CA LYS A 89 0.47 11.91 -7.00
C LYS A 89 -0.04 11.81 -5.55
N TYR A 90 -0.14 12.95 -4.88
CA TYR A 90 -0.33 12.97 -3.42
C TYR A 90 -1.66 12.37 -2.96
N GLN A 91 -2.78 12.60 -3.67
CA GLN A 91 -4.06 12.01 -3.29
C GLN A 91 -4.03 10.48 -3.44
N GLU A 92 -3.51 9.98 -4.56
CA GLU A 92 -3.37 8.54 -4.78
C GLU A 92 -2.40 7.88 -3.78
N ALA A 93 -1.39 8.63 -3.31
CA ALA A 93 -0.50 8.19 -2.25
C ALA A 93 -1.22 8.08 -0.90
N VAL A 94 -2.05 9.07 -0.54
CA VAL A 94 -2.89 9.04 0.68
C VAL A 94 -3.78 7.81 0.69
N ASP A 95 -4.45 7.52 -0.42
CA ASP A 95 -5.34 6.35 -0.54
C ASP A 95 -4.56 5.04 -0.32
N ALA A 96 -3.37 4.91 -0.91
CA ALA A 96 -2.52 3.74 -0.73
C ALA A 96 -1.92 3.64 0.69
N TYR A 97 -1.55 4.75 1.33
CA TYR A 97 -1.16 4.76 2.76
C TYR A 97 -2.30 4.34 3.68
N GLY A 98 -3.53 4.74 3.37
CA GLY A 98 -4.72 4.29 4.08
C GLY A 98 -4.90 2.78 4.00
N LEU A 99 -4.75 2.19 2.81
CA LEU A 99 -4.78 0.73 2.63
C LEU A 99 -3.63 0.03 3.35
N CYS A 100 -2.41 0.59 3.29
CA CYS A 100 -1.27 0.08 4.04
C CYS A 100 -1.56 0.02 5.54
N SER A 101 -2.12 1.09 6.12
CA SER A 101 -2.53 1.13 7.53
C SER A 101 -3.58 0.08 7.85
N ALA A 102 -4.60 -0.06 7.01
CA ALA A 102 -5.69 -1.02 7.22
C ALA A 102 -5.18 -2.47 7.18
N MET A 103 -4.36 -2.81 6.17
CA MET A 103 -3.77 -4.15 6.03
C MET A 103 -2.76 -4.46 7.15
N GLY A 104 -2.05 -3.45 7.64
CA GLY A 104 -1.15 -3.56 8.80
C GLY A 104 -1.86 -3.49 10.17
N ALA A 105 -3.17 -3.68 10.21
CA ALA A 105 -3.99 -3.63 11.43
C ALA A 105 -3.81 -2.34 12.27
N LEU A 106 -3.50 -1.22 11.61
CA LEU A 106 -3.26 0.09 12.23
C LEU A 106 -2.10 0.09 13.26
N ALA A 107 -1.18 -0.86 13.16
CA ALA A 107 -0.11 -1.03 14.14
C ALA A 107 1.00 0.02 14.02
N SER A 108 1.26 0.54 12.81
CA SER A 108 2.36 1.48 12.56
C SER A 108 1.86 2.91 12.32
N PRO A 109 2.47 3.93 12.96
CA PRO A 109 2.18 5.34 12.70
C PRO A 109 2.75 5.84 11.36
N VAL A 110 3.68 5.08 10.73
CA VAL A 110 4.44 5.54 9.56
C VAL A 110 3.55 5.85 8.36
N PRO A 111 2.62 4.98 7.93
CA PRO A 111 1.77 5.30 6.79
C PRO A 111 0.89 6.54 7.03
N VAL A 112 0.37 6.70 8.24
CA VAL A 112 -0.49 7.84 8.60
C VAL A 112 0.32 9.15 8.64
N LEU A 113 1.54 9.12 9.18
CA LEU A 113 2.46 10.25 9.11
C LEU A 113 2.72 10.67 7.65
N GLN A 114 3.00 9.72 6.77
CA GLN A 114 3.26 10.00 5.36
C GLN A 114 2.02 10.54 4.63
N ALA A 115 0.83 10.04 4.95
CA ALA A 115 -0.42 10.62 4.46
C ALA A 115 -0.58 12.09 4.90
N GLY A 116 -0.27 12.41 6.16
CA GLY A 116 -0.23 13.79 6.67
C GLY A 116 0.74 14.67 5.87
N MET A 117 1.92 14.17 5.53
CA MET A 117 2.88 14.88 4.69
C MET A 117 2.34 15.13 3.27
N CYS A 118 1.60 14.16 2.70
CA CYS A 118 0.93 14.34 1.41
C CYS A 118 -0.16 15.42 1.49
N TYR A 119 -0.97 15.45 2.55
CA TYR A 119 -1.96 16.50 2.75
C TYR A 119 -1.33 17.89 2.83
N LEU A 120 -0.17 18.04 3.50
CA LEU A 120 0.58 19.30 3.50
C LEU A 120 1.01 19.71 2.08
N LYS A 121 1.47 18.77 1.27
CA LYS A 121 1.85 19.02 -0.13
C LYS A 121 0.67 19.47 -0.99
N MET A 122 -0.54 19.03 -0.66
CA MET A 122 -1.79 19.46 -1.29
C MET A 122 -2.36 20.77 -0.71
N GLY A 123 -1.77 21.30 0.36
CA GLY A 123 -2.25 22.51 1.04
C GLY A 123 -3.41 22.27 2.01
N ASP A 124 -3.81 21.01 2.23
CA ASP A 124 -4.89 20.63 3.13
C ASP A 124 -4.36 20.50 4.57
N ARG A 125 -4.24 21.65 5.23
CA ARG A 125 -3.69 21.74 6.59
C ARG A 125 -4.52 21.02 7.62
N GLU A 126 -5.85 21.09 7.49
CA GLU A 126 -6.80 20.48 8.45
C GLU A 126 -6.62 18.95 8.46
N LYS A 127 -6.63 18.32 7.28
CA LYS A 127 -6.40 16.88 7.18
C LYS A 127 -4.99 16.48 7.59
N ALA A 128 -3.99 17.32 7.32
CA ALA A 128 -2.63 17.07 7.76
C ALA A 128 -2.53 17.05 9.29
N GLN A 129 -3.11 18.03 9.98
CA GLN A 129 -3.18 18.08 11.45
C GLN A 129 -3.88 16.83 12.00
N GLY A 130 -5.05 16.47 11.44
CA GLY A 130 -5.76 15.26 11.83
C GLY A 130 -4.92 13.99 11.69
N ALA A 131 -4.22 13.83 10.57
CA ALA A 131 -3.33 12.70 10.34
C ALA A 131 -2.16 12.64 11.34
N PHE A 132 -1.53 13.77 11.65
CA PHE A 132 -0.45 13.81 12.63
C PHE A 132 -0.93 13.51 14.05
N VAL A 133 -2.11 13.99 14.44
CA VAL A 133 -2.72 13.64 15.74
C VAL A 133 -2.97 12.14 15.84
N VAL A 134 -3.50 11.52 14.78
CA VAL A 134 -3.71 10.08 14.72
C VAL A 134 -2.39 9.33 14.81
N ALA A 135 -1.36 9.76 14.07
CA ALA A 135 -0.05 9.12 14.11
C ALA A 135 0.59 9.14 15.51
N LEU A 136 0.35 10.18 16.33
CA LEU A 136 0.82 10.25 17.71
C LEU A 136 0.19 9.19 18.63
N SER A 137 -1.05 8.78 18.33
CA SER A 137 -1.77 7.79 19.13
C SER A 137 -1.47 6.33 18.72
N MET A 138 -0.66 6.12 17.68
CA MET A 138 -0.39 4.81 17.10
C MET A 138 1.01 4.31 17.47
N GLY A 139 1.20 3.00 17.29
CA GLY A 139 2.50 2.35 17.38
C GLY A 139 2.82 1.84 18.78
N GLU A 140 3.83 0.99 18.84
CA GLU A 140 4.35 0.40 20.08
C GLU A 140 5.39 1.31 20.71
N GLU A 141 5.34 1.47 22.04
CA GLU A 141 6.37 2.19 22.78
C GLU A 141 7.70 1.42 22.73
N GLY A 142 8.79 2.17 22.56
CA GLY A 142 10.13 1.59 22.47
C GLY A 142 10.48 0.99 21.11
N ASN A 143 9.57 1.03 20.14
CA ASN A 143 9.91 0.73 18.75
C ASN A 143 10.56 1.97 18.12
N PRO A 144 11.85 1.92 17.71
CA PRO A 144 12.58 3.10 17.23
C PRO A 144 11.94 3.77 16.00
N GLU A 145 11.35 2.98 15.09
CA GLU A 145 10.69 3.50 13.90
C GLU A 145 9.40 4.23 14.27
N HIS A 146 8.59 3.65 15.17
CA HIS A 146 7.36 4.25 15.65
C HIS A 146 7.62 5.51 16.46
N ASP A 147 8.63 5.49 17.33
CA ASP A 147 9.05 6.67 18.11
C ASP A 147 9.53 7.80 17.21
N ALA A 148 10.32 7.49 16.18
CA ALA A 148 10.77 8.47 15.19
C ALA A 148 9.60 9.06 14.40
N ALA A 149 8.61 8.25 14.03
CA ALA A 149 7.42 8.71 13.31
C ALA A 149 6.56 9.63 14.20
N ARG A 150 6.33 9.26 15.47
CA ARG A 150 5.63 10.12 16.44
C ARG A 150 6.36 11.43 16.67
N GLY A 151 7.70 11.39 16.81
CA GLY A 151 8.51 12.59 16.94
C GLY A 151 8.36 13.54 15.76
N LYS A 152 8.36 13.02 14.54
CA LYS A 152 8.12 13.82 13.33
C LYS A 152 6.68 14.38 13.29
N ALA A 153 5.67 13.59 13.63
CA ALA A 153 4.29 14.06 13.69
C ALA A 153 4.12 15.22 14.69
N SER A 154 4.71 15.10 15.89
CA SER A 154 4.71 16.16 16.90
C SER A 154 5.39 17.44 16.41
N ALA A 155 6.54 17.34 15.76
CA ALA A 155 7.24 18.48 15.19
C ALA A 155 6.42 19.18 14.10
N MET A 156 5.75 18.41 13.24
CA MET A 156 4.89 18.99 12.18
C MET A 156 3.67 19.70 12.74
N LEU A 157 3.05 19.17 13.80
CA LEU A 157 1.95 19.85 14.50
C LEU A 157 2.41 21.19 15.10
N ALA A 158 3.55 21.20 15.77
CA ALA A 158 4.10 22.45 16.36
C ALA A 158 4.37 23.52 15.28
N ILE A 159 4.85 23.11 14.10
CA ILE A 159 5.05 24.04 12.96
C ILE A 159 3.72 24.60 12.47
N LEU A 160 2.69 23.76 12.35
CA LEU A 160 1.37 24.19 11.87
C LEU A 160 0.70 25.17 12.85
N GLU A 161 0.78 24.92 14.16
CA GLU A 161 0.26 25.79 15.20
C GLU A 161 0.97 27.17 15.24
N GLN A 162 2.26 27.22 14.96
CA GLN A 162 3.01 28.49 14.89
C GLN A 162 2.63 29.33 13.65
N ALA A 163 2.23 28.68 12.56
CA ALA A 163 1.84 29.36 11.33
C ALA A 163 0.41 29.92 11.35
N GLU A 164 -0.37 29.67 12.40
CA GLU A 164 -1.72 30.18 12.63
C GLU A 164 -1.73 31.45 13.52
N LYS A 165 -0.58 31.80 14.09
CA LYS A 165 -0.39 33.00 14.93
C LYS A 165 0.16 34.19 14.14
#